data_f70d169ffd40f02e63cf466ecf6ff2c3
#
_entry.id   f70d169ffd40f02e63cf466ecf6ff2c3
#
_cell.length_a   1.000
_cell.length_b   1.000
_cell.length_c   1.000
_cell.angle_alpha   90.00
_cell.angle_beta   90.00
_cell.angle_gamma   90.00
#
_symmetry.space_group_name_H-M   'P 1'
#
loop_
_entity.id
_entity.type
_entity.pdbx_description
1 polymer ?
#
loop_
_entity_poly.entity_id
_entity_poly.type
_entity_poly.pdbx_seq_one_letter_code
_entity_poly.pdbx_strand_id
1 'polypeptide(L)'
;NERSTMSTTQQQEWDLVITPRKKWYDLQLGDVWRYRDLIALFVRRDFVSRYKQTILGPLWLIIQPILNSLVFTVVFGNIARLSTDGLPPMLFYMSGTVLWSYFSNCLTGTSQTFIQNAHLFGKVYFPRLVMPISIVISAMINLAIQFALFMGFRTYFAASGAAISFTSWAWTLPLLILLMAGLGLGFGIIVSSLTTKYRDLNYLVGFGVSLWMYATPVIYPVSSIPENWRWVALVNPITPIVETFRAGFLGQGTVSWARLGYSAAFMLVV
;
A
#
# COMPACT_ATOMS: atom_id res chain seq x y z
N ASN A 1 -48.74 -57.84 5.55
CA ASN A 1 -47.34 -57.70 5.26
C ASN A 1 -46.98 -56.28 4.93
N GLU A 2 -46.81 -55.58 5.99
CA GLU A 2 -46.21 -54.27 6.01
C GLU A 2 -44.68 -54.44 5.92
N ARG A 3 -44.05 -53.73 5.03
CA ARG A 3 -42.68 -53.17 5.15
C ARG A 3 -42.20 -52.70 3.79
N SER A 4 -42.24 -51.44 3.61
CA SER A 4 -41.09 -50.67 3.11
C SER A 4 -41.53 -49.28 2.64
N THR A 5 -41.73 -48.42 3.59
CA THR A 5 -41.54 -46.99 3.40
C THR A 5 -40.16 -46.65 3.92
N MET A 6 -39.16 -46.88 3.08
CA MET A 6 -37.83 -46.37 3.38
C MET A 6 -37.73 -44.91 2.99
N SER A 7 -37.61 -44.15 4.03
CA SER A 7 -37.06 -42.80 4.12
C SER A 7 -36.26 -42.32 2.91
N THR A 8 -36.83 -41.42 2.17
CA THR A 8 -36.12 -40.46 1.35
C THR A 8 -35.26 -39.64 2.30
N THR A 9 -33.99 -39.97 2.38
CA THR A 9 -32.98 -39.16 3.04
C THR A 9 -32.96 -37.83 2.31
N GLN A 10 -33.56 -36.80 2.89
CA GLN A 10 -33.36 -35.43 2.46
C GLN A 10 -31.86 -35.19 2.55
N GLN A 11 -31.19 -35.18 1.39
CA GLN A 11 -29.86 -34.61 1.28
C GLN A 11 -30.00 -33.14 1.68
N GLN A 12 -29.61 -32.83 2.90
CA GLN A 12 -29.42 -31.46 3.33
C GLN A 12 -28.36 -30.86 2.40
N GLU A 13 -28.80 -30.06 1.43
CA GLU A 13 -27.88 -29.21 0.67
C GLU A 13 -27.32 -28.19 1.65
N TRP A 14 -26.09 -28.42 2.06
CA TRP A 14 -25.37 -27.48 2.91
C TRP A 14 -24.96 -26.28 2.06
N ASP A 15 -25.40 -25.11 2.40
CA ASP A 15 -25.01 -23.85 1.75
C ASP A 15 -23.50 -23.56 1.87
N LEU A 16 -22.82 -24.17 2.83
CA LEU A 16 -21.40 -24.00 3.06
C LEU A 16 -20.78 -25.31 3.62
N VAL A 17 -19.85 -25.89 2.86
CA VAL A 17 -19.04 -27.03 3.30
C VAL A 17 -17.64 -26.54 3.65
N ILE A 18 -17.30 -26.56 4.94
CA ILE A 18 -15.98 -26.18 5.43
C ILE A 18 -15.08 -27.43 5.31
N THR A 19 -14.21 -27.48 4.32
CA THR A 19 -13.20 -28.52 4.18
C THR A 19 -11.85 -28.05 4.71
N PRO A 20 -11.06 -28.94 5.36
CA PRO A 20 -9.71 -28.57 5.80
C PRO A 20 -8.83 -28.28 4.58
N ARG A 21 -8.03 -27.19 4.65
CA ARG A 21 -7.14 -26.78 3.55
C ARG A 21 -6.15 -27.88 3.22
N LYS A 22 -6.17 -28.36 1.97
CA LYS A 22 -5.25 -29.39 1.48
C LYS A 22 -3.88 -28.83 1.07
N LYS A 23 -3.78 -27.53 0.73
CA LYS A 23 -2.55 -26.92 0.20
C LYS A 23 -2.34 -25.51 0.77
N TRP A 24 -1.11 -25.17 1.13
CA TRP A 24 -0.72 -23.88 1.73
C TRP A 24 -0.82 -22.69 0.75
N TYR A 25 -0.81 -22.94 -0.55
CA TYR A 25 -0.90 -21.93 -1.63
C TYR A 25 -2.35 -21.73 -2.16
N ASP A 26 -3.34 -22.37 -1.56
CA ASP A 26 -4.74 -22.17 -1.94
C ASP A 26 -5.28 -20.87 -1.34
N LEU A 27 -5.11 -19.77 -2.07
CA LEU A 27 -5.50 -18.43 -1.64
C LEU A 27 -7.01 -18.19 -1.69
N GLN A 28 -7.81 -19.13 -2.24
CA GLN A 28 -9.28 -19.05 -2.34
C GLN A 28 -9.78 -17.66 -2.80
N LEU A 29 -9.15 -17.09 -3.84
CA LEU A 29 -9.51 -15.76 -4.35
C LEU A 29 -10.98 -15.68 -4.79
N GLY A 30 -11.57 -16.78 -5.24
CA GLY A 30 -13.00 -16.88 -5.54
C GLY A 30 -13.87 -16.65 -4.30
N ASP A 31 -13.46 -17.20 -3.15
CA ASP A 31 -14.19 -16.98 -1.89
C ASP A 31 -14.04 -15.53 -1.44
N VAL A 32 -12.87 -14.92 -1.57
CA VAL A 32 -12.69 -13.50 -1.26
C VAL A 32 -13.65 -12.63 -2.07
N TRP A 33 -13.84 -12.93 -3.35
CA TRP A 33 -14.79 -12.21 -4.20
C TRP A 33 -16.25 -12.39 -3.75
N ARG A 34 -16.60 -13.57 -3.25
CA ARG A 34 -17.92 -13.84 -2.66
C ARG A 34 -18.20 -12.96 -1.44
N TYR A 35 -17.14 -12.62 -0.67
CA TYR A 35 -17.23 -11.75 0.52
C TYR A 35 -16.98 -10.26 0.24
N ARG A 36 -17.13 -9.78 -1.02
CA ARG A 36 -16.90 -8.37 -1.39
C ARG A 36 -17.74 -7.39 -0.59
N ASP A 37 -18.98 -7.77 -0.22
CA ASP A 37 -19.87 -6.91 0.57
C ASP A 37 -19.34 -6.75 2.02
N LEU A 38 -18.75 -7.81 2.56
CA LEU A 38 -18.06 -7.76 3.85
C LEU A 38 -16.80 -6.89 3.78
N ILE A 39 -16.04 -6.97 2.68
CA ILE A 39 -14.89 -6.07 2.44
C ILE A 39 -15.35 -4.62 2.44
N ALA A 40 -16.42 -4.29 1.69
CA ALA A 40 -16.97 -2.94 1.65
C ALA A 40 -17.43 -2.45 3.03
N LEU A 41 -18.03 -3.34 3.84
CA LEU A 41 -18.42 -3.05 5.22
C LEU A 41 -17.19 -2.71 6.09
N PHE A 42 -16.11 -3.49 6.01
CA PHE A 42 -14.89 -3.24 6.76
C PHE A 42 -14.21 -1.94 6.31
N VAL A 43 -14.13 -1.66 5.01
CA VAL A 43 -13.61 -0.39 4.48
C VAL A 43 -14.40 0.80 5.04
N ARG A 44 -15.73 0.73 5.01
CA ARG A 44 -16.60 1.77 5.57
C ARG A 44 -16.40 1.93 7.07
N ARG A 45 -16.36 0.81 7.81
CA ARG A 45 -16.11 0.80 9.27
C ARG A 45 -14.79 1.49 9.59
N ASP A 46 -13.72 1.11 8.91
CA ASP A 46 -12.36 1.61 9.18
C ASP A 46 -12.25 3.10 8.85
N PHE A 47 -12.88 3.55 7.76
CA PHE A 47 -12.94 4.96 7.40
C PHE A 47 -13.73 5.77 8.46
N VAL A 48 -14.94 5.33 8.79
CA VAL A 48 -15.77 6.01 9.78
C VAL A 48 -15.10 6.03 11.15
N SER A 49 -14.56 4.90 11.61
CA SER A 49 -13.92 4.79 12.93
C SER A 49 -12.69 5.69 13.06
N ARG A 50 -11.94 5.90 11.99
CA ARG A 50 -10.73 6.74 11.98
C ARG A 50 -11.04 8.23 12.08
N TYR A 51 -12.14 8.69 11.49
CA TYR A 51 -12.47 10.12 11.41
C TYR A 51 -13.67 10.55 12.25
N LYS A 52 -14.48 9.61 12.76
CA LYS A 52 -15.55 9.88 13.71
C LYS A 52 -14.93 10.39 15.01
N GLN A 53 -15.44 11.50 15.54
CA GLN A 53 -14.99 12.13 16.79
C GLN A 53 -13.61 12.85 16.70
N THR A 54 -13.15 13.19 15.51
CA THR A 54 -11.99 14.06 15.35
C THR A 54 -12.42 15.48 14.97
N ILE A 55 -11.74 16.49 15.52
CA ILE A 55 -12.10 17.93 15.30
C ILE A 55 -12.02 18.29 13.81
N LEU A 56 -10.95 17.88 13.14
CA LEU A 56 -10.72 18.19 11.72
C LEU A 56 -11.25 17.09 10.77
N GLY A 57 -11.68 15.94 11.31
CA GLY A 57 -12.25 14.86 10.52
C GLY A 57 -11.35 14.45 9.34
N PRO A 58 -11.95 14.28 8.14
CA PRO A 58 -11.21 13.92 6.94
C PRO A 58 -10.20 14.95 6.43
N LEU A 59 -10.22 16.21 6.95
CA LEU A 59 -9.23 17.23 6.58
C LEU A 59 -7.79 16.81 6.94
N TRP A 60 -7.62 15.93 7.92
CA TRP A 60 -6.31 15.36 8.23
C TRP A 60 -5.67 14.62 7.04
N LEU A 61 -6.47 14.07 6.15
CA LEU A 61 -5.97 13.40 4.91
C LEU A 61 -5.27 14.39 3.96
N ILE A 62 -5.61 15.68 4.06
CA ILE A 62 -5.05 16.75 3.24
C ILE A 62 -3.93 17.47 3.99
N ILE A 63 -4.17 17.81 5.24
CA ILE A 63 -3.24 18.61 6.05
C ILE A 63 -1.93 17.86 6.29
N GLN A 64 -2.00 16.58 6.68
CA GLN A 64 -0.82 15.80 7.02
C GLN A 64 0.18 15.63 5.86
N PRO A 65 -0.23 15.27 4.61
CA PRO A 65 0.67 15.21 3.47
C PRO A 65 1.29 16.57 3.12
N ILE A 66 0.52 17.67 3.24
CA ILE A 66 1.04 19.01 2.97
C ILE A 66 2.13 19.35 4.00
N LEU A 67 1.85 19.17 5.28
CA LEU A 67 2.82 19.45 6.35
C LEU A 67 4.08 18.61 6.20
N ASN A 68 3.96 17.32 5.93
CA ASN A 68 5.11 16.44 5.72
C ASN A 68 5.95 16.90 4.53
N SER A 69 5.32 17.24 3.40
CA SER A 69 6.02 17.73 2.21
C SER A 69 6.67 19.09 2.43
N LEU A 70 6.03 19.96 3.21
CA LEU A 70 6.58 21.25 3.59
C LEU A 70 7.81 21.07 4.51
N VAL A 71 7.71 20.21 5.52
CA VAL A 71 8.85 19.90 6.40
C VAL A 71 10.00 19.32 5.58
N PHE A 72 9.75 18.39 4.66
CA PHE A 72 10.79 17.83 3.80
C PHE A 72 11.39 18.88 2.87
N THR A 73 10.58 19.80 2.35
CA THR A 73 11.06 20.91 1.52
C THR A 73 12.00 21.83 2.31
N VAL A 74 11.64 22.18 3.54
CA VAL A 74 12.46 23.04 4.39
C VAL A 74 13.74 22.31 4.83
N VAL A 75 13.61 21.10 5.37
CA VAL A 75 14.75 20.36 5.95
C VAL A 75 15.70 19.88 4.87
N PHE A 76 15.18 19.14 3.87
CA PHE A 76 16.04 18.51 2.86
C PHE A 76 16.31 19.42 1.66
N GLY A 77 15.34 20.24 1.26
CA GLY A 77 15.50 21.17 0.14
C GLY A 77 16.30 22.40 0.52
N ASN A 78 15.92 23.10 1.59
CA ASN A 78 16.51 24.41 1.92
C ASN A 78 17.73 24.29 2.86
N ILE A 79 17.64 23.46 3.93
CA ILE A 79 18.73 23.35 4.92
C ILE A 79 19.80 22.39 4.42
N ALA A 80 19.44 21.14 4.11
CA ALA A 80 20.40 20.13 3.63
C ALA A 80 20.78 20.29 2.15
N ARG A 81 20.03 21.08 1.39
CA ARG A 81 20.26 21.39 -0.04
C ARG A 81 20.43 20.14 -0.92
N LEU A 82 19.63 19.09 -0.64
CA LEU A 82 19.65 17.90 -1.45
C LEU A 82 19.12 18.22 -2.86
N SER A 83 19.74 17.63 -3.87
CA SER A 83 19.27 17.76 -5.26
C SER A 83 17.85 17.19 -5.39
N THR A 84 17.06 17.86 -6.24
CA THR A 84 15.74 17.40 -6.67
C THR A 84 15.68 17.22 -8.19
N ASP A 85 16.84 17.07 -8.84
CA ASP A 85 17.00 16.95 -10.31
C ASP A 85 16.27 18.07 -11.08
N GLY A 86 16.28 19.31 -10.52
CA GLY A 86 15.65 20.49 -11.15
C GLY A 86 14.13 20.57 -10.96
N LEU A 87 13.51 19.63 -10.24
CA LEU A 87 12.09 19.70 -9.90
C LEU A 87 11.85 20.66 -8.71
N PRO A 88 10.66 21.30 -8.66
CA PRO A 88 10.24 22.02 -7.45
C PRO A 88 10.27 21.07 -6.24
N PRO A 89 11.00 21.42 -5.16
CA PRO A 89 11.24 20.51 -4.03
C PRO A 89 9.95 19.93 -3.44
N MET A 90 8.91 20.75 -3.30
CA MET A 90 7.62 20.30 -2.76
C MET A 90 7.00 19.18 -3.62
N LEU A 91 7.03 19.29 -4.96
CA LEU A 91 6.51 18.25 -5.84
C LEU A 91 7.36 16.99 -5.81
N PHE A 92 8.68 17.16 -5.75
CA PHE A 92 9.61 16.04 -5.67
C PHE A 92 9.32 15.19 -4.42
N TYR A 93 9.20 15.83 -3.25
CA TYR A 93 8.90 15.12 -2.00
C TYR A 93 7.48 14.54 -1.98
N MET A 94 6.48 15.27 -2.48
CA MET A 94 5.11 14.76 -2.59
C MET A 94 5.04 13.51 -3.47
N SER A 95 5.75 13.48 -4.60
CA SER A 95 5.73 12.32 -5.51
C SER A 95 6.20 11.03 -4.84
N GLY A 96 7.23 11.12 -4.02
CA GLY A 96 7.74 9.98 -3.27
C GLY A 96 6.86 9.61 -2.08
N THR A 97 6.40 10.62 -1.30
CA THR A 97 5.63 10.38 -0.08
C THR A 97 4.23 9.84 -0.33
N VAL A 98 3.57 10.19 -1.43
CA VAL A 98 2.25 9.65 -1.82
C VAL A 98 2.32 8.13 -1.98
N LEU A 99 3.27 7.63 -2.75
CA LEU A 99 3.45 6.19 -2.96
C LEU A 99 3.94 5.49 -1.69
N TRP A 100 4.91 6.11 -0.99
CA TRP A 100 5.42 5.57 0.25
C TRP A 100 4.34 5.42 1.33
N SER A 101 3.49 6.45 1.50
CA SER A 101 2.38 6.42 2.45
C SER A 101 1.41 5.28 2.16
N TYR A 102 1.13 5.04 0.88
CA TYR A 102 0.27 3.92 0.48
C TYR A 102 0.89 2.57 0.85
N PHE A 103 2.13 2.34 0.46
CA PHE A 103 2.88 1.12 0.82
C PHE A 103 2.93 0.90 2.32
N SER A 104 3.35 1.94 3.07
CA SER A 104 3.47 1.92 4.53
C SER A 104 2.14 1.60 5.21
N ASN A 105 1.04 2.21 4.76
CA ASN A 105 -0.30 1.94 5.30
C ASN A 105 -0.76 0.50 5.00
N CYS A 106 -0.49 -0.02 3.79
CA CYS A 106 -0.77 -1.41 3.46
C CYS A 106 0.02 -2.38 4.34
N LEU A 107 1.33 -2.15 4.49
CA LEU A 107 2.20 -3.01 5.29
C LEU A 107 1.83 -2.97 6.77
N THR A 108 1.81 -1.78 7.39
CA THR A 108 1.57 -1.64 8.83
C THR A 108 0.16 -2.04 9.22
N GLY A 109 -0.85 -1.69 8.42
CA GLY A 109 -2.23 -2.10 8.65
C GLY A 109 -2.39 -3.62 8.56
N THR A 110 -1.82 -4.24 7.52
CA THR A 110 -1.86 -5.71 7.35
C THR A 110 -1.12 -6.42 8.48
N SER A 111 0.04 -5.91 8.92
CA SER A 111 0.84 -6.53 9.97
C SER A 111 0.11 -6.63 11.31
N GLN A 112 -0.83 -5.74 11.59
CA GLN A 112 -1.59 -5.69 12.83
C GLN A 112 -2.99 -6.32 12.73
N THR A 113 -3.42 -6.69 11.53
CA THR A 113 -4.79 -7.10 11.24
C THR A 113 -5.29 -8.23 12.12
N PHE A 114 -4.51 -9.31 12.28
CA PHE A 114 -4.96 -10.49 13.01
C PHE A 114 -5.00 -10.25 14.52
N ILE A 115 -4.12 -9.42 15.05
CA ILE A 115 -4.12 -9.05 16.48
C ILE A 115 -5.32 -8.16 16.80
N GLN A 116 -5.54 -7.12 16.02
CA GLN A 116 -6.61 -6.15 16.26
C GLN A 116 -8.01 -6.72 16.06
N ASN A 117 -8.17 -7.70 15.17
CA ASN A 117 -9.45 -8.31 14.84
C ASN A 117 -9.60 -9.76 15.37
N ALA A 118 -8.76 -10.19 16.31
CA ALA A 118 -8.79 -11.54 16.87
C ALA A 118 -10.18 -11.95 17.39
N HIS A 119 -10.92 -11.00 17.97
CA HIS A 119 -12.28 -11.21 18.49
C HIS A 119 -13.32 -11.53 17.41
N LEU A 120 -13.09 -11.13 16.16
CA LEU A 120 -13.99 -11.41 15.02
C LEU A 120 -13.76 -12.82 14.48
N PHE A 121 -12.51 -13.27 14.39
CA PHE A 121 -12.16 -14.59 13.84
C PHE A 121 -12.71 -15.77 14.68
N GLY A 122 -13.00 -15.53 15.95
CA GLY A 122 -13.64 -16.55 16.81
C GLY A 122 -15.17 -16.59 16.74
N LYS A 123 -15.82 -15.58 16.15
CA LYS A 123 -17.29 -15.46 16.14
C LYS A 123 -17.93 -15.67 14.78
N VAL A 124 -17.23 -15.35 13.71
CA VAL A 124 -17.77 -15.41 12.34
C VAL A 124 -16.74 -16.06 11.43
N TYR A 125 -17.20 -17.01 10.63
CA TYR A 125 -16.36 -17.63 9.61
C TYR A 125 -16.31 -16.79 8.33
N PHE A 126 -15.11 -16.37 7.93
CA PHE A 126 -14.82 -15.77 6.63
C PHE A 126 -13.36 -16.03 6.24
N PRO A 127 -13.01 -15.97 4.94
CA PRO A 127 -11.62 -16.14 4.49
C PRO A 127 -10.70 -15.12 5.15
N ARG A 128 -9.59 -15.57 5.70
CA ARG A 128 -8.66 -14.70 6.46
C ARG A 128 -8.11 -13.53 5.65
N LEU A 129 -8.00 -13.69 4.31
CA LEU A 129 -7.52 -12.65 3.40
C LEU A 129 -8.49 -11.47 3.23
N VAL A 130 -9.76 -11.63 3.58
CA VAL A 130 -10.77 -10.54 3.52
C VAL A 130 -10.32 -9.32 4.30
N MET A 131 -9.77 -9.52 5.50
CA MET A 131 -9.29 -8.43 6.35
C MET A 131 -8.09 -7.68 5.76
N PRO A 132 -6.97 -8.33 5.41
CA PRO A 132 -5.83 -7.68 4.76
C PRO A 132 -6.23 -6.93 3.48
N ILE A 133 -7.08 -7.52 2.65
CA ILE A 133 -7.56 -6.88 1.42
C ILE A 133 -8.40 -5.64 1.73
N SER A 134 -9.26 -5.68 2.76
CA SER A 134 -10.03 -4.49 3.16
C SER A 134 -9.13 -3.33 3.59
N ILE A 135 -7.99 -3.60 4.22
CA ILE A 135 -6.99 -2.59 4.60
C ILE A 135 -6.34 -1.97 3.36
N VAL A 136 -5.93 -2.79 2.40
CA VAL A 136 -5.35 -2.30 1.13
C VAL A 136 -6.34 -1.40 0.39
N ILE A 137 -7.62 -1.78 0.33
CA ILE A 137 -8.67 -0.97 -0.30
C ILE A 137 -8.94 0.31 0.51
N SER A 138 -8.96 0.24 1.84
CA SER A 138 -9.08 1.44 2.69
C SER A 138 -7.90 2.41 2.47
N ALA A 139 -6.69 1.89 2.31
CA ALA A 139 -5.50 2.70 2.02
C ALA A 139 -5.58 3.36 0.62
N MET A 140 -6.28 2.76 -0.36
CA MET A 140 -6.49 3.37 -1.68
C MET A 140 -7.30 4.68 -1.59
N ILE A 141 -8.22 4.81 -0.63
CA ILE A 141 -8.97 6.06 -0.42
C ILE A 141 -8.01 7.18 -0.04
N ASN A 142 -7.07 6.89 0.89
CA ASN A 142 -6.03 7.84 1.28
C ASN A 142 -5.12 8.19 0.11
N LEU A 143 -4.71 7.16 -0.66
CA LEU A 143 -3.91 7.36 -1.88
C LEU A 143 -4.63 8.27 -2.88
N ALA A 144 -5.92 8.04 -3.15
CA ALA A 144 -6.68 8.84 -4.10
C ALA A 144 -6.74 10.32 -3.70
N ILE A 145 -6.94 10.62 -2.41
CA ILE A 145 -6.96 11.99 -1.90
C ILE A 145 -5.57 12.63 -2.01
N GLN A 146 -4.51 11.90 -1.60
CA GLN A 146 -3.13 12.41 -1.69
C GLN A 146 -2.69 12.58 -3.14
N PHE A 147 -3.11 11.68 -4.04
CA PHE A 147 -2.83 11.81 -5.47
C PHE A 147 -3.56 12.99 -6.10
N ALA A 148 -4.84 13.23 -5.74
CA ALA A 148 -5.57 14.42 -6.19
C ALA A 148 -4.88 15.71 -5.72
N LEU A 149 -4.42 15.73 -4.47
CA LEU A 149 -3.65 16.85 -3.92
C LEU A 149 -2.33 17.05 -4.69
N PHE A 150 -1.58 15.98 -4.93
CA PHE A 150 -0.34 16.02 -5.74
C PHE A 150 -0.61 16.57 -7.15
N MET A 151 -1.70 16.14 -7.79
CA MET A 151 -2.09 16.65 -9.11
C MET A 151 -2.46 18.15 -9.08
N GLY A 152 -3.11 18.60 -8.00
CA GLY A 152 -3.38 20.03 -7.79
C GLY A 152 -2.11 20.87 -7.71
N PHE A 153 -1.14 20.45 -6.89
CA PHE A 153 0.16 21.11 -6.81
C PHE A 153 0.94 21.04 -8.13
N ARG A 154 0.90 19.89 -8.79
CA ARG A 154 1.54 19.73 -10.10
C ARG A 154 0.99 20.74 -11.13
N THR A 155 -0.32 20.89 -11.23
CA THR A 155 -0.94 21.86 -12.16
C THR A 155 -0.60 23.30 -11.79
N TYR A 156 -0.56 23.64 -10.51
CA TYR A 156 -0.12 24.94 -10.02
C TYR A 156 1.32 25.25 -10.43
N PHE A 157 2.27 24.34 -10.18
CA PHE A 157 3.67 24.56 -10.54
C PHE A 157 3.90 24.56 -12.06
N ALA A 158 3.17 23.74 -12.81
CA ALA A 158 3.20 23.77 -14.28
C ALA A 158 2.73 25.13 -14.83
N ALA A 159 1.64 25.69 -14.29
CA ALA A 159 1.14 27.01 -14.63
C ALA A 159 2.12 28.14 -14.23
N SER A 160 2.93 27.93 -13.18
CA SER A 160 3.96 28.86 -12.72
C SER A 160 5.26 28.78 -13.54
N GLY A 161 5.30 28.00 -14.62
CA GLY A 161 6.44 27.90 -15.53
C GLY A 161 7.51 26.88 -15.14
N ALA A 162 7.23 25.97 -14.20
CA ALA A 162 8.15 24.88 -13.89
C ALA A 162 8.24 23.89 -15.08
N ALA A 163 9.45 23.43 -15.38
CA ALA A 163 9.71 22.48 -16.47
C ALA A 163 9.24 21.06 -16.10
N ILE A 164 7.93 20.86 -16.06
CA ILE A 164 7.29 19.60 -15.67
C ILE A 164 6.48 19.10 -16.85
N SER A 165 6.67 17.85 -17.23
CA SER A 165 5.95 17.24 -18.35
C SER A 165 5.29 15.92 -17.95
N PHE A 166 4.15 15.61 -18.60
CA PHE A 166 3.63 14.27 -18.62
C PHE A 166 4.39 13.44 -19.64
N THR A 167 4.72 12.22 -19.27
CA THR A 167 5.26 11.25 -20.22
C THR A 167 4.28 10.07 -20.37
N SER A 168 4.51 9.24 -21.39
CA SER A 168 3.73 8.01 -21.60
C SER A 168 3.75 7.05 -20.40
N TRP A 169 4.73 7.17 -19.52
CA TRP A 169 4.83 6.37 -18.31
C TRP A 169 3.75 6.69 -17.26
N ALA A 170 3.02 7.79 -17.38
CA ALA A 170 1.87 8.09 -16.52
C ALA A 170 0.77 7.02 -16.62
N TRP A 171 0.64 6.35 -17.78
CA TRP A 171 -0.33 5.24 -17.95
C TRP A 171 0.02 4.00 -17.14
N THR A 172 1.22 3.89 -16.62
CA THR A 172 1.62 2.77 -15.75
C THR A 172 1.09 2.92 -14.32
N LEU A 173 0.45 4.03 -13.96
CA LEU A 173 -0.07 4.29 -12.60
C LEU A 173 -0.84 3.11 -11.99
N PRO A 174 -1.81 2.47 -12.67
CA PRO A 174 -2.54 1.34 -12.11
C PRO A 174 -1.61 0.17 -11.76
N LEU A 175 -0.61 -0.09 -12.60
CA LEU A 175 0.41 -1.10 -12.34
C LEU A 175 1.25 -0.73 -11.11
N LEU A 176 1.69 0.53 -10.99
CA LEU A 176 2.49 0.99 -9.85
C LEU A 176 1.70 0.85 -8.53
N ILE A 177 0.41 1.19 -8.55
CA ILE A 177 -0.48 1.03 -7.38
C ILE A 177 -0.61 -0.46 -7.03
N LEU A 178 -0.80 -1.33 -8.01
CA LEU A 178 -0.90 -2.77 -7.81
C LEU A 178 0.39 -3.35 -7.20
N LEU A 179 1.56 -2.93 -7.71
CA LEU A 179 2.86 -3.37 -7.18
C LEU A 179 3.05 -2.91 -5.73
N MET A 180 2.72 -1.65 -5.41
CA MET A 180 2.79 -1.14 -4.03
C MET A 180 1.82 -1.86 -3.09
N ALA A 181 0.59 -2.12 -3.56
CA ALA A 181 -0.41 -2.88 -2.82
C ALA A 181 0.07 -4.30 -2.53
N GLY A 182 0.56 -4.99 -3.55
CA GLY A 182 1.04 -6.36 -3.43
C GLY A 182 2.26 -6.48 -2.51
N LEU A 183 3.25 -5.59 -2.65
CA LEU A 183 4.41 -5.53 -1.76
C LEU A 183 3.98 -5.24 -0.32
N GLY A 184 3.11 -4.25 -0.10
CA GLY A 184 2.60 -3.89 1.22
C GLY A 184 1.81 -5.01 1.87
N LEU A 185 0.96 -5.70 1.09
CA LEU A 185 0.18 -6.85 1.54
C LEU A 185 1.10 -8.03 1.90
N GLY A 186 2.02 -8.39 1.00
CA GLY A 186 2.91 -9.53 1.17
C GLY A 186 3.81 -9.36 2.40
N PHE A 187 4.56 -8.26 2.48
CA PHE A 187 5.36 -7.95 3.67
C PHE A 187 4.49 -7.85 4.93
N GLY A 188 3.30 -7.25 4.84
CA GLY A 188 2.36 -7.16 5.94
C GLY A 188 1.93 -8.53 6.47
N ILE A 189 1.65 -9.51 5.60
CA ILE A 189 1.30 -10.88 5.99
C ILE A 189 2.49 -11.59 6.64
N ILE A 190 3.70 -11.48 6.06
CA ILE A 190 4.92 -12.06 6.64
C ILE A 190 5.15 -11.51 8.05
N VAL A 191 5.12 -10.20 8.19
CA VAL A 191 5.30 -9.53 9.47
C VAL A 191 4.19 -9.91 10.46
N SER A 192 2.93 -10.00 10.00
CA SER A 192 1.79 -10.38 10.84
C SER A 192 1.95 -11.78 11.44
N SER A 193 2.56 -12.72 10.71
CA SER A 193 2.85 -14.05 11.22
C SER A 193 3.85 -14.02 12.38
N LEU A 194 4.84 -13.11 12.31
CA LEU A 194 5.85 -12.91 13.35
C LEU A 194 5.29 -12.15 14.56
N THR A 195 4.52 -11.10 14.34
CA THR A 195 3.94 -10.25 15.40
C THR A 195 2.86 -10.97 16.21
N THR A 196 2.20 -11.96 15.62
CA THR A 196 1.25 -12.84 16.34
C THR A 196 1.97 -13.64 17.41
N LYS A 197 3.22 -14.04 17.20
CA LYS A 197 4.05 -14.78 18.15
C LYS A 197 4.77 -13.85 19.14
N TYR A 198 5.31 -12.73 18.64
CA TYR A 198 6.12 -11.78 19.39
C TYR A 198 5.52 -10.39 19.30
N ARG A 199 4.79 -9.94 20.32
CA ARG A 199 4.04 -8.68 20.31
C ARG A 199 4.91 -7.42 20.28
N ASP A 200 6.12 -7.49 20.78
CA ASP A 200 7.13 -6.42 20.78
C ASP A 200 7.61 -6.06 19.37
N LEU A 201 7.54 -7.02 18.43
CA LEU A 201 7.85 -6.76 17.02
C LEU A 201 6.97 -5.67 16.38
N ASN A 202 5.77 -5.40 16.91
CA ASN A 202 4.91 -4.31 16.42
C ASN A 202 5.60 -2.94 16.51
N TYR A 203 6.39 -2.69 17.53
CA TYR A 203 7.16 -1.44 17.66
C TYR A 203 8.30 -1.39 16.64
N LEU A 204 8.97 -2.54 16.41
CA LEU A 204 10.04 -2.65 15.43
C LEU A 204 9.54 -2.48 13.99
N VAL A 205 8.31 -2.89 13.69
CA VAL A 205 7.71 -2.72 12.36
C VAL A 205 7.59 -1.24 12.00
N GLY A 206 7.02 -0.41 12.87
CA GLY A 206 6.88 1.02 12.64
C GLY A 206 8.23 1.71 12.43
N PHE A 207 9.21 1.38 13.28
CA PHE A 207 10.56 1.88 13.16
C PHE A 207 11.25 1.38 11.87
N GLY A 208 11.15 0.09 11.57
CA GLY A 208 11.72 -0.51 10.36
C GLY A 208 11.16 0.09 9.07
N VAL A 209 9.84 0.31 9.00
CA VAL A 209 9.20 0.98 7.86
C VAL A 209 9.72 2.42 7.72
N SER A 210 9.87 3.14 8.83
CA SER A 210 10.42 4.50 8.80
C SER A 210 11.87 4.53 8.30
N LEU A 211 12.72 3.59 8.74
CA LEU A 211 14.09 3.46 8.25
C LEU A 211 14.13 3.07 6.76
N TRP A 212 13.24 2.18 6.33
CA TRP A 212 13.17 1.77 4.93
C TRP A 212 12.80 2.92 4.00
N MET A 213 12.02 3.91 4.47
CA MET A 213 11.77 5.13 3.72
C MET A 213 13.07 5.87 3.37
N TYR A 214 14.01 5.95 4.30
CA TYR A 214 15.30 6.58 4.05
C TYR A 214 16.23 5.75 3.16
N ALA A 215 16.07 4.43 3.12
CA ALA A 215 16.76 3.55 2.18
C ALA A 215 16.13 3.53 0.77
N THR A 216 14.95 4.14 0.62
CA THR A 216 14.24 4.28 -0.65
C THR A 216 14.44 5.71 -1.17
N PRO A 217 14.59 5.94 -2.48
CA PRO A 217 14.79 7.27 -3.04
C PRO A 217 13.49 8.10 -3.04
N VAL A 218 12.89 8.23 -1.85
CA VAL A 218 11.71 9.09 -1.59
C VAL A 218 12.15 10.53 -1.40
N ILE A 219 13.23 10.74 -0.61
CA ILE A 219 13.72 12.07 -0.17
C ILE A 219 14.84 12.59 -1.07
N TYR A 220 15.52 11.72 -1.79
CA TYR A 220 16.63 12.06 -2.68
C TYR A 220 16.46 11.34 -4.03
N PRO A 221 16.99 11.88 -5.13
CA PRO A 221 16.97 11.18 -6.41
C PRO A 221 18.09 10.12 -6.46
N VAL A 222 17.89 9.08 -7.27
CA VAL A 222 18.89 8.02 -7.46
C VAL A 222 20.21 8.56 -8.00
N SER A 223 20.18 9.67 -8.75
CA SER A 223 21.35 10.37 -9.29
C SER A 223 22.31 10.89 -8.22
N SER A 224 21.79 11.26 -7.03
CA SER A 224 22.57 11.81 -5.92
C SER A 224 23.26 10.72 -5.09
N ILE A 225 22.97 9.44 -5.31
CA ILE A 225 23.56 8.36 -4.52
C ILE A 225 24.99 8.09 -5.02
N PRO A 226 26.02 8.09 -4.11
CA PRO A 226 27.37 7.67 -4.45
C PRO A 226 27.40 6.25 -5.06
N GLU A 227 28.29 6.00 -6.01
CA GLU A 227 28.34 4.72 -6.73
C GLU A 227 28.44 3.51 -5.81
N ASN A 228 29.21 3.63 -4.73
CA ASN A 228 29.40 2.57 -3.73
C ASN A 228 28.09 2.15 -3.01
N TRP A 229 27.09 3.03 -2.93
CA TRP A 229 25.81 2.79 -2.26
C TRP A 229 24.63 2.62 -3.23
N ARG A 230 24.84 2.82 -4.53
CA ARG A 230 23.78 2.76 -5.55
C ARG A 230 23.13 1.37 -5.61
N TRP A 231 23.85 0.32 -5.27
CA TRP A 231 23.31 -1.04 -5.23
C TRP A 231 22.18 -1.18 -4.20
N VAL A 232 22.19 -0.45 -3.07
CA VAL A 232 21.13 -0.47 -2.06
C VAL A 232 19.82 -0.01 -2.66
N ALA A 233 19.84 1.08 -3.43
CA ALA A 233 18.66 1.58 -4.12
C ALA A 233 18.21 0.64 -5.26
N LEU A 234 19.15 -0.03 -5.93
CA LEU A 234 18.84 -0.94 -7.05
C LEU A 234 18.20 -2.26 -6.57
N VAL A 235 18.59 -2.77 -5.41
CA VAL A 235 18.02 -3.98 -4.80
C VAL A 235 16.64 -3.70 -4.18
N ASN A 236 16.34 -2.46 -3.85
CA ASN A 236 15.05 -2.09 -3.27
C ASN A 236 13.93 -2.16 -4.33
N PRO A 237 12.92 -3.04 -4.18
CA PRO A 237 11.86 -3.21 -5.18
C PRO A 237 10.92 -1.99 -5.30
N ILE A 238 10.96 -1.07 -4.35
CA ILE A 238 10.13 0.15 -4.36
C ILE A 238 10.78 1.24 -5.22
N THR A 239 12.10 1.23 -5.35
CA THR A 239 12.84 2.24 -6.14
C THR A 239 12.33 2.38 -7.58
N PRO A 240 12.20 1.30 -8.38
CA PRO A 240 11.72 1.42 -9.75
C PRO A 240 10.30 1.99 -9.84
N ILE A 241 9.47 1.73 -8.83
CA ILE A 241 8.09 2.20 -8.79
C ILE A 241 8.05 3.72 -8.59
N VAL A 242 8.82 4.24 -7.62
CA VAL A 242 8.91 5.68 -7.33
C VAL A 242 9.53 6.44 -8.51
N GLU A 243 10.62 5.93 -9.09
CA GLU A 243 11.27 6.54 -10.26
C GLU A 243 10.35 6.57 -11.47
N THR A 244 9.61 5.49 -11.74
CA THR A 244 8.65 5.45 -12.85
C THR A 244 7.50 6.44 -12.64
N PHE A 245 7.02 6.57 -11.42
CA PHE A 245 5.99 7.56 -11.08
C PHE A 245 6.49 9.00 -11.34
N ARG A 246 7.70 9.32 -10.87
CA ARG A 246 8.31 10.64 -11.14
C ARG A 246 8.49 10.89 -12.63
N ALA A 247 9.01 9.92 -13.37
CA ALA A 247 9.16 10.01 -14.81
C ALA A 247 7.82 10.23 -15.52
N GLY A 248 6.77 9.52 -15.09
CA GLY A 248 5.42 9.63 -15.66
C GLY A 248 4.78 10.99 -15.45
N PHE A 249 4.84 11.51 -14.23
CA PHE A 249 4.10 12.71 -13.84
C PHE A 249 4.92 14.00 -13.81
N LEU A 250 6.23 13.91 -13.65
CA LEU A 250 7.12 15.08 -13.53
C LEU A 250 8.14 15.19 -14.69
N GLY A 251 8.29 14.12 -15.49
CA GLY A 251 9.22 14.10 -16.61
C GLY A 251 10.68 13.83 -16.20
N GLN A 252 10.95 13.53 -14.93
CA GLN A 252 12.28 13.26 -14.39
C GLN A 252 12.30 11.91 -13.67
N GLY A 253 13.29 11.09 -13.96
CA GLY A 253 13.46 9.77 -13.35
C GLY A 253 14.04 8.76 -14.35
N THR A 254 14.59 7.68 -13.81
CA THR A 254 15.16 6.58 -14.60
C THR A 254 14.16 5.45 -14.73
N VAL A 255 13.66 5.19 -15.93
CA VAL A 255 12.65 4.16 -16.17
C VAL A 255 13.21 3.00 -16.96
N SER A 256 12.84 1.78 -16.57
CA SER A 256 13.15 0.57 -17.30
C SER A 256 12.10 -0.51 -17.03
N TRP A 257 11.56 -1.11 -18.09
CA TRP A 257 10.65 -2.25 -17.96
C TRP A 257 11.27 -3.44 -17.22
N ALA A 258 12.58 -3.65 -17.38
CA ALA A 258 13.30 -4.71 -16.67
C ALA A 258 13.29 -4.48 -15.15
N ARG A 259 13.44 -3.23 -14.71
CA ARG A 259 13.40 -2.89 -13.27
C ARG A 259 11.99 -3.00 -12.70
N LEU A 260 10.96 -2.61 -13.46
CA LEU A 260 9.57 -2.84 -13.06
C LEU A 260 9.24 -4.34 -13.01
N GLY A 261 9.76 -5.12 -13.97
CA GLY A 261 9.67 -6.57 -13.96
C GLY A 261 10.32 -7.19 -12.71
N TYR A 262 11.47 -6.66 -12.27
CA TYR A 262 12.09 -7.04 -11.00
C TYR A 262 11.16 -6.78 -9.80
N SER A 263 10.55 -5.58 -9.73
CA SER A 263 9.59 -5.26 -8.66
C SER A 263 8.38 -6.19 -8.68
N ALA A 264 7.88 -6.55 -9.87
CA ALA A 264 6.77 -7.48 -10.02
C ALA A 264 7.15 -8.90 -9.61
N ALA A 265 8.32 -9.39 -10.03
CA ALA A 265 8.83 -10.70 -9.62
C ALA A 265 9.05 -10.76 -8.09
N PHE A 266 9.61 -9.70 -7.50
CA PHE A 266 9.81 -9.61 -6.06
C PHE A 266 8.47 -9.62 -5.31
N MET A 267 7.46 -8.88 -5.80
CA MET A 267 6.10 -8.89 -5.24
C MET A 267 5.47 -10.29 -5.26
N LEU A 268 5.69 -11.07 -6.32
CA LEU A 268 5.14 -12.43 -6.42
C LEU A 268 5.83 -13.43 -5.47
N VAL A 269 7.08 -13.16 -5.11
CA VAL A 269 7.84 -14.02 -4.17
C VAL A 269 7.46 -13.71 -2.71
N VAL A 270 7.14 -12.47 -2.39
CA VAL A 270 6.76 -12.01 -1.06
C VAL A 270 5.27 -12.21 -0.80
#